data_d0aac6f66f0b2c4904831b6aad823051
#
_entry.id   d0aac6f66f0b2c4904831b6aad823051
#
_cell.length_a   1.000
_cell.length_b   1.000
_cell.length_c   1.000
_cell.angle_alpha   90.00
_cell.angle_beta   90.00
_cell.angle_gamma   90.00
#
_symmetry.space_group_name_H-M   'P 1'
#
loop_
_entity.id
_entity.type
_entity.pdbx_description
1 polymer ?
#
loop_
_entity_poly.entity_id
_entity_poly.type
_entity_poly.pdbx_seq_one_letter_code
_entity_poly.pdbx_strand_id
1 'polypeptide(L)'
;MNQENGDTDHQRPWALVTGASAGIGAEFCRQLAGKGYRLVLVARRMDKLQSMADELRSAHGAQSLVIAADLSRRDACEVIVKRLEQENIDIEYLVNNAGYGLPGSFHVPDWQEHADFIQVMMTAVCELTWRL
;
A
#
# COMPACT_ATOMS: atom_id res chain seq x y z
N MET A 1 -5.44 -13.02 39.16
CA MET A 1 -4.56 -12.10 38.40
C MET A 1 -4.45 -12.67 36.99
N ASN A 2 -5.32 -12.24 36.12
CA ASN A 2 -5.42 -12.76 34.77
C ASN A 2 -4.69 -11.83 33.84
N GLN A 3 -3.65 -12.38 33.23
CA GLN A 3 -3.01 -11.77 32.08
C GLN A 3 -3.86 -12.12 30.86
N GLU A 4 -4.83 -11.31 30.53
CA GLU A 4 -5.48 -11.28 29.23
C GLU A 4 -4.65 -10.40 28.29
N ASN A 5 -3.49 -10.88 27.90
CA ASN A 5 -2.63 -10.32 26.85
C ASN A 5 -2.59 -11.23 25.65
N GLY A 6 -3.72 -11.61 25.10
CA GLY A 6 -3.75 -12.47 23.96
C GLY A 6 -5.03 -12.32 23.17
N ASP A 7 -5.24 -11.24 22.46
CA ASP A 7 -6.06 -11.19 21.25
C ASP A 7 -6.38 -9.75 20.75
N THR A 8 -5.63 -8.74 21.15
CA THR A 8 -5.90 -7.38 20.69
C THR A 8 -5.44 -7.12 19.26
N ASP A 9 -4.59 -7.97 18.71
CA ASP A 9 -4.01 -7.75 17.38
C ASP A 9 -4.99 -8.09 16.24
N HIS A 10 -5.88 -9.08 16.44
CA HIS A 10 -6.92 -9.43 15.46
C HIS A 10 -8.06 -8.42 15.36
N GLN A 11 -8.19 -7.52 16.35
CA GLN A 11 -9.23 -6.46 16.37
C GLN A 11 -8.76 -5.14 15.78
N ARG A 12 -7.47 -5.00 15.48
CA ARG A 12 -6.93 -3.75 14.91
C ARG A 12 -7.34 -3.62 13.44
N PRO A 13 -7.77 -2.43 13.00
CA PRO A 13 -8.16 -2.20 11.62
C PRO A 13 -6.96 -2.28 10.67
N TRP A 14 -7.24 -2.53 9.40
CA TRP A 14 -6.25 -2.54 8.34
C TRP A 14 -6.27 -1.24 7.53
N ALA A 15 -5.09 -0.69 7.29
CA ALA A 15 -4.88 0.39 6.34
C ALA A 15 -4.02 -0.10 5.18
N LEU A 16 -4.39 0.25 3.95
CA LEU A 16 -3.60 -0.01 2.75
C LEU A 16 -2.95 1.28 2.28
N VAL A 17 -1.64 1.24 2.05
CA VAL A 17 -0.87 2.37 1.53
C VAL A 17 -0.18 1.95 0.24
N THR A 18 -0.48 2.65 -0.85
CA THR A 18 0.27 2.51 -2.10
C THR A 18 1.47 3.46 -2.10
N GLY A 19 2.57 3.06 -2.76
CA GLY A 19 3.83 3.80 -2.67
C GLY A 19 4.45 3.75 -1.28
N ALA A 20 4.25 2.66 -0.56
CA ALA A 20 4.60 2.50 0.85
C ALA A 20 6.11 2.42 1.13
N SER A 21 6.94 2.23 0.11
CA SER A 21 8.36 1.91 0.29
C SER A 21 9.26 3.13 0.52
N ALA A 22 8.79 4.33 0.30
CA ALA A 22 9.61 5.56 0.38
C ALA A 22 8.76 6.83 0.60
N GLY A 23 9.42 7.90 0.98
CA GLY A 23 8.87 9.26 1.02
C GLY A 23 7.60 9.39 1.86
N ILE A 24 6.62 10.08 1.32
CA ILE A 24 5.35 10.37 1.99
C ILE A 24 4.59 9.09 2.33
N GLY A 25 4.58 8.09 1.44
CA GLY A 25 3.92 6.80 1.69
C GLY A 25 4.52 6.06 2.88
N ALA A 26 5.84 6.03 3.01
CA ALA A 26 6.53 5.44 4.16
C ALA A 26 6.16 6.17 5.47
N GLU A 27 6.06 7.48 5.44
CA GLU A 27 5.66 8.28 6.61
C GLU A 27 4.20 8.02 7.00
N PHE A 28 3.27 7.89 6.04
CA PHE A 28 1.92 7.43 6.32
C PHE A 28 1.91 6.07 7.03
N CYS A 29 2.74 5.12 6.58
CA CYS A 29 2.83 3.81 7.22
C CYS A 29 3.28 3.92 8.69
N ARG A 30 4.29 4.73 8.99
CA ARG A 30 4.75 4.95 10.37
C ARG A 30 3.67 5.55 11.26
N GLN A 31 2.99 6.58 10.78
CA GLN A 31 1.94 7.25 11.55
C GLN A 31 0.72 6.35 11.77
N LEU A 32 0.29 5.61 10.76
CA LEU A 32 -0.83 4.67 10.88
C LEU A 32 -0.48 3.51 11.83
N ALA A 33 0.74 2.96 11.74
CA ALA A 33 1.20 1.94 12.69
C ALA A 33 1.23 2.47 14.13
N GLY A 34 1.72 3.70 14.33
CA GLY A 34 1.69 4.38 15.63
C GLY A 34 0.28 4.63 16.18
N LYS A 35 -0.73 4.69 15.31
CA LYS A 35 -2.15 4.79 15.68
C LYS A 35 -2.84 3.43 15.86
N GLY A 36 -2.10 2.34 15.75
CA GLY A 36 -2.62 1.00 15.99
C GLY A 36 -3.21 0.29 14.78
N TYR A 37 -2.99 0.78 13.55
CA TYR A 37 -3.38 0.07 12.35
C TYR A 37 -2.42 -1.07 12.03
N ARG A 38 -2.98 -2.17 11.47
CA ARG A 38 -2.23 -3.15 10.69
C ARG A 38 -2.08 -2.61 9.28
N LEU A 39 -0.97 -2.90 8.60
CA LEU A 39 -0.63 -2.26 7.33
C LEU A 39 -0.59 -3.25 6.17
N VAL A 40 -1.24 -2.88 5.06
CA VAL A 40 -0.99 -3.49 3.74
C VAL A 40 -0.10 -2.53 2.96
N LEU A 41 1.12 -2.96 2.70
CA LEU A 41 2.16 -2.16 2.06
C LEU A 41 2.28 -2.53 0.60
N VAL A 42 1.96 -1.60 -0.29
CA VAL A 42 1.98 -1.84 -1.74
C VAL A 42 3.03 -0.95 -2.41
N ALA A 43 3.96 -1.56 -3.12
CA ALA A 43 4.93 -0.90 -3.99
C ALA A 43 5.55 -1.91 -4.95
N ARG A 44 6.44 -1.47 -5.84
CA ARG A 44 7.06 -2.34 -6.85
C ARG A 44 8.16 -3.24 -6.28
N ARG A 45 8.93 -2.77 -5.28
CA ARG A 45 10.13 -3.44 -4.79
C ARG A 45 9.87 -4.17 -3.47
N MET A 46 9.85 -5.50 -3.54
CA MET A 46 9.60 -6.37 -2.38
C MET A 46 10.61 -6.15 -1.24
N ASP A 47 11.90 -5.99 -1.57
CA ASP A 47 12.95 -5.76 -0.57
C ASP A 47 12.71 -4.51 0.27
N LYS A 48 12.28 -3.43 -0.36
CA LYS A 48 11.94 -2.17 0.33
C LYS A 48 10.69 -2.29 1.18
N LEU A 49 9.67 -3.00 0.69
CA LEU A 49 8.46 -3.28 1.45
C LEU A 49 8.75 -4.13 2.69
N GLN A 50 9.60 -5.15 2.54
CA GLN A 50 9.99 -5.99 3.67
C GLN A 50 10.76 -5.20 4.73
N SER A 51 11.69 -4.34 4.32
CA SER A 51 12.40 -3.44 5.24
C SER A 51 11.44 -2.53 6.01
N MET A 52 10.44 -1.98 5.33
CA MET A 52 9.40 -1.16 5.97
C MET A 52 8.57 -1.98 6.96
N ALA A 53 8.15 -3.18 6.58
CA ALA A 53 7.40 -4.07 7.47
C ALA A 53 8.17 -4.41 8.74
N ASP A 54 9.47 -4.68 8.62
CA ASP A 54 10.36 -4.97 9.75
C ASP A 54 10.54 -3.74 10.66
N GLU A 55 10.69 -2.56 10.08
CA GLU A 55 10.72 -1.29 10.81
C GLU A 55 9.43 -1.07 11.62
N LEU A 56 8.26 -1.22 10.98
CA LEU A 56 6.97 -1.02 11.64
C LEU A 56 6.71 -2.03 12.76
N ARG A 57 7.15 -3.27 12.57
CA ARG A 57 7.09 -4.29 13.62
C ARG A 57 7.97 -3.93 14.80
N SER A 58 9.20 -3.50 14.55
CA SER A 58 10.17 -3.16 15.61
C SER A 58 9.74 -1.92 16.39
N ALA A 59 9.24 -0.89 15.69
CA ALA A 59 8.91 0.39 16.30
C ALA A 59 7.52 0.40 16.98
N HIS A 60 6.54 -0.33 16.44
CA HIS A 60 5.14 -0.24 16.84
C HIS A 60 4.48 -1.59 17.12
N GLY A 61 5.17 -2.71 16.93
CA GLY A 61 4.57 -4.04 16.98
C GLY A 61 3.50 -4.26 15.90
N ALA A 62 3.51 -3.47 14.82
CA ALA A 62 2.48 -3.51 13.81
C ALA A 62 2.63 -4.74 12.91
N GLN A 63 1.52 -5.44 12.66
CA GLN A 63 1.44 -6.48 11.67
C GLN A 63 1.36 -5.86 10.28
N SER A 64 2.09 -6.42 9.31
CA SER A 64 2.07 -5.94 7.93
C SER A 64 1.93 -7.09 6.92
N LEU A 65 1.16 -6.85 5.86
CA LEU A 65 1.15 -7.65 4.64
C LEU A 65 1.84 -6.87 3.54
N VAL A 66 2.84 -7.44 2.91
CA VAL A 66 3.54 -6.82 1.78
C VAL A 66 3.03 -7.38 0.45
N ILE A 67 2.72 -6.50 -0.49
CA ILE A 67 2.26 -6.84 -1.84
C ILE A 67 3.12 -6.09 -2.85
N ALA A 68 4.00 -6.81 -3.55
CA ALA A 68 4.72 -6.22 -4.67
C ALA A 68 3.79 -6.11 -5.87
N ALA A 69 3.49 -4.89 -6.30
CA ALA A 69 2.63 -4.62 -7.44
C ALA A 69 3.10 -3.37 -8.19
N ASP A 70 3.03 -3.44 -9.52
CA ASP A 70 3.26 -2.32 -10.41
C ASP A 70 1.90 -1.77 -10.88
N LEU A 71 1.50 -0.62 -10.35
CA LEU A 71 0.21 0.00 -10.63
C LEU A 71 0.06 0.50 -12.07
N SER A 72 1.13 0.53 -12.87
CA SER A 72 1.03 0.78 -14.33
C SER A 72 0.43 -0.41 -15.11
N ARG A 73 0.41 -1.60 -14.50
CA ARG A 73 -0.24 -2.76 -15.07
C ARG A 73 -1.75 -2.72 -14.86
N ARG A 74 -2.50 -3.07 -15.89
CA ARG A 74 -3.97 -3.06 -15.84
C ARG A 74 -4.57 -4.05 -14.84
N ASP A 75 -3.87 -5.14 -14.55
CA ASP A 75 -4.31 -6.19 -13.64
C ASP A 75 -3.86 -5.95 -12.17
N ALA A 76 -3.10 -4.91 -11.91
CA ALA A 76 -2.50 -4.69 -10.59
C ALA A 76 -3.53 -4.57 -9.46
N CYS A 77 -4.60 -3.82 -9.68
CA CYS A 77 -5.64 -3.65 -8.67
C CYS A 77 -6.37 -4.97 -8.36
N GLU A 78 -6.64 -5.77 -9.39
CA GLU A 78 -7.23 -7.10 -9.22
C GLU A 78 -6.32 -8.04 -8.42
N VAL A 79 -5.02 -8.03 -8.72
CA VAL A 79 -4.02 -8.82 -7.99
C VAL A 79 -3.99 -8.44 -6.51
N ILE A 80 -4.01 -7.13 -6.20
CA ILE A 80 -4.06 -6.63 -4.82
C ILE A 80 -5.32 -7.13 -4.11
N VAL A 81 -6.49 -6.94 -4.71
CA VAL A 81 -7.77 -7.33 -4.10
C VAL A 81 -7.84 -8.84 -3.87
N LYS A 82 -7.45 -9.66 -4.84
CA LYS A 82 -7.38 -11.12 -4.68
C LYS A 82 -6.47 -11.53 -3.51
N ARG A 83 -5.36 -10.85 -3.34
CA ARG A 83 -4.47 -11.13 -2.21
C ARG A 83 -5.12 -10.79 -0.87
N LEU A 84 -5.84 -9.68 -0.78
CA LEU A 84 -6.58 -9.31 0.42
C LEU A 84 -7.67 -10.33 0.76
N GLU A 85 -8.42 -10.79 -0.25
CA GLU A 85 -9.44 -11.83 -0.10
C GLU A 85 -8.85 -13.14 0.42
N GLN A 86 -7.70 -13.58 -0.12
CA GLN A 86 -6.99 -14.79 0.33
C GLN A 86 -6.55 -14.71 1.79
N GLU A 87 -6.22 -13.53 2.28
CA GLU A 87 -5.79 -13.29 3.66
C GLU A 87 -6.96 -12.90 4.58
N ASN A 88 -8.19 -12.85 4.07
CA ASN A 88 -9.39 -12.37 4.78
C ASN A 88 -9.18 -10.99 5.41
N ILE A 89 -8.65 -10.05 4.63
CA ILE A 89 -8.39 -8.67 5.06
C ILE A 89 -9.40 -7.73 4.45
N ASP A 90 -10.13 -7.02 5.31
CA ASP A 90 -10.97 -5.89 4.94
C ASP A 90 -10.22 -4.59 5.23
N ILE A 91 -10.20 -3.68 4.27
CA ILE A 91 -9.50 -2.39 4.38
C ILE A 91 -10.46 -1.34 4.93
N GLU A 92 -10.08 -0.74 6.05
CA GLU A 92 -10.81 0.37 6.66
C GLU A 92 -10.28 1.73 6.20
N TYR A 93 -8.98 1.81 5.89
CA TYR A 93 -8.32 3.05 5.52
C TYR A 93 -7.45 2.86 4.28
N LEU A 94 -7.78 3.55 3.19
CA LEU A 94 -7.02 3.50 1.93
C LEU A 94 -6.25 4.79 1.72
N VAL A 95 -4.92 4.68 1.53
CA VAL A 95 -4.04 5.77 1.15
C VAL A 95 -3.54 5.56 -0.27
N ASN A 96 -4.17 6.22 -1.23
CA ASN A 96 -3.74 6.29 -2.62
C ASN A 96 -2.58 7.29 -2.75
N ASN A 97 -1.35 6.85 -2.44
CA ASN A 97 -0.18 7.71 -2.42
C ASN A 97 0.77 7.45 -3.60
N ALA A 98 0.78 6.26 -4.19
CA ALA A 98 1.67 5.95 -5.31
C ALA A 98 1.49 6.96 -6.45
N GLY A 99 2.60 7.47 -6.94
CA GLY A 99 2.59 8.44 -8.02
C GLY A 99 3.99 8.91 -8.38
N TYR A 100 4.10 9.58 -9.52
CA TYR A 100 5.32 10.16 -10.03
C TYR A 100 4.98 11.27 -11.03
N GLY A 101 5.99 12.05 -11.46
CA GLY A 101 5.86 13.05 -12.50
C GLY A 101 6.57 12.63 -13.77
N LEU A 102 6.10 13.11 -14.92
CA LEU A 102 6.82 13.05 -16.18
C LEU A 102 7.46 14.42 -16.44
N PRO A 103 8.79 14.52 -16.31
CA PRO A 103 9.48 15.80 -16.52
C PRO A 103 9.59 16.14 -18.01
N GLY A 104 9.66 17.43 -18.32
CA GLY A 104 9.88 17.95 -19.66
C GLY A 104 8.58 18.25 -20.42
N SER A 105 8.72 18.45 -21.73
CA SER A 105 7.60 18.77 -22.61
C SER A 105 6.74 17.53 -22.88
N PHE A 106 5.45 17.74 -23.06
CA PHE A 106 4.46 16.66 -23.30
C PHE A 106 4.81 15.73 -24.47
N HIS A 107 5.51 16.22 -25.47
CA HIS A 107 5.88 15.45 -26.66
C HIS A 107 7.17 14.62 -26.51
N VAL A 108 7.91 14.78 -25.42
CA VAL A 108 9.20 14.09 -25.23
C VAL A 108 9.04 12.63 -24.84
N PRO A 109 8.19 12.27 -23.84
CA PRO A 109 7.89 10.86 -23.55
C PRO A 109 7.11 10.23 -24.68
N ASP A 110 7.30 8.92 -24.88
CA ASP A 110 6.44 8.18 -25.79
C ASP A 110 5.03 7.98 -25.23
N TRP A 111 4.09 7.51 -26.07
CA TRP A 111 2.70 7.32 -25.61
C TRP A 111 2.58 6.29 -24.50
N GLN A 112 3.42 5.25 -24.48
CA GLN A 112 3.36 4.24 -23.43
C GLN A 112 3.70 4.82 -22.06
N GLU A 113 4.65 5.74 -21.98
CA GLU A 113 4.98 6.44 -20.72
C GLU A 113 3.80 7.28 -20.22
N HIS A 114 3.09 7.95 -21.13
CA HIS A 114 1.86 8.67 -20.77
C HIS A 114 0.73 7.73 -20.34
N ALA A 115 0.55 6.61 -21.04
CA ALA A 115 -0.46 5.61 -20.70
C ALA A 115 -0.19 4.99 -19.32
N ASP A 116 1.05 4.66 -19.02
CA ASP A 116 1.47 4.15 -17.71
C ASP A 116 1.23 5.18 -16.60
N PHE A 117 1.57 6.44 -16.88
CA PHE A 117 1.31 7.55 -15.96
C PHE A 117 -0.18 7.70 -15.64
N ILE A 118 -1.05 7.70 -16.64
CA ILE A 118 -2.51 7.76 -16.47
C ILE A 118 -3.00 6.56 -15.67
N GLN A 119 -2.50 5.38 -15.96
CA GLN A 119 -2.86 4.16 -15.24
C GLN A 119 -2.54 4.27 -13.74
N VAL A 120 -1.35 4.73 -13.38
CA VAL A 120 -0.94 4.89 -11.98
C VAL A 120 -1.67 6.03 -11.29
N MET A 121 -1.75 7.21 -11.95
CA MET A 121 -2.21 8.44 -11.31
C MET A 121 -3.73 8.59 -11.28
N MET A 122 -4.45 7.91 -12.17
CA MET A 122 -5.90 8.05 -12.30
C MET A 122 -6.62 6.71 -12.19
N THR A 123 -6.34 5.77 -13.08
CA THR A 123 -7.11 4.53 -13.19
C THR A 123 -6.96 3.67 -11.94
N ALA A 124 -5.75 3.44 -11.46
CA ALA A 124 -5.50 2.64 -10.26
C ALA A 124 -6.12 3.28 -9.01
N VAL A 125 -6.07 4.61 -8.89
CA VAL A 125 -6.70 5.34 -7.77
C VAL A 125 -8.22 5.11 -7.76
N CYS A 126 -8.86 5.30 -8.91
CA CYS A 126 -10.31 5.10 -9.04
C CYS A 126 -10.69 3.63 -8.79
N GLU A 127 -9.94 2.70 -9.36
CA GLU A 127 -10.24 1.27 -9.27
C GLU A 127 -10.06 0.74 -7.84
N LEU A 128 -8.96 1.06 -7.15
CA LEU A 128 -8.77 0.67 -5.75
C LEU A 128 -9.87 1.27 -4.85
N THR A 129 -10.18 2.55 -5.03
CA THR A 129 -11.24 3.22 -4.26
C THR A 129 -12.61 2.58 -4.47
N TRP A 130 -12.88 2.09 -5.69
CA TRP A 130 -14.14 1.42 -6.00
C TRP A 130 -14.21 -0.01 -5.45
N ARG A 131 -13.07 -0.73 -5.43
CA ARG A 131 -13.01 -2.13 -5.01
C ARG A 131 -12.93 -2.33 -3.49
N LEU A 132 -12.35 -1.36 -2.77
CA LEU A 132 -12.08 -1.43 -1.33
C LEU A 132 -12.99 -0.52 -0.51
#